data_8c4f1830680a95eabad1a5c1f7996933
#
_entry.id   8c4f1830680a95eabad1a5c1f7996933
#
_cell.length_a   1.000
_cell.length_b   1.000
_cell.length_c   1.000
_cell.angle_alpha   90.00
_cell.angle_beta   90.00
_cell.angle_gamma   90.00
#
_symmetry.space_group_name_H-M   'P 1'
#
loop_
_entity.id
_entity.type
_entity.pdbx_description
1 polymer ?
#
loop_
_entity_poly.entity_id
_entity_poly.type
_entity_poly.pdbx_seq_one_letter_code
_entity_poly.pdbx_strand_id
1 'polypeptide(L)'
;LTCVFVDHGLLRQGEAEQVKNDFVAATGADLVVADESQRFLDALAGVTDPETKRKIIGREFIRTFEDVAKRLNADQPIDFLVQGTLYPDVVESGGGEGAANIKSHHNVGGLPDDLQFSLVEPLRTLFKDEARAVGLELGLPEDIVWRQPFPGPGLAIRIIGEVTAERLEVLRTADAITREEMGAAGLDRKVWQCPVVLLS
;
A
#
# COMPACT_ATOMS: atom_id res chain seq x y z
N LEU A 1 -13.50 -15.13 -4.76
CA LEU A 1 -12.59 -14.02 -4.46
C LEU A 1 -11.25 -14.61 -4.00
N THR A 2 -10.14 -14.23 -4.65
CA THR A 2 -8.79 -14.60 -4.24
C THR A 2 -8.12 -13.37 -3.61
N CYS A 3 -7.59 -13.52 -2.42
CA CYS A 3 -6.87 -12.46 -1.74
C CYS A 3 -5.37 -12.64 -1.95
N VAL A 4 -4.69 -11.58 -2.38
CA VAL A 4 -3.25 -11.58 -2.62
C VAL A 4 -2.60 -10.49 -1.79
N PHE A 5 -1.60 -10.85 -1.00
CA PHE A 5 -0.74 -9.90 -0.32
C PHE A 5 0.63 -9.88 -0.98
N VAL A 6 1.04 -8.70 -1.45
CA VAL A 6 2.36 -8.50 -2.05
C VAL A 6 3.31 -7.94 -0.99
N ASP A 7 4.30 -8.75 -0.60
CA ASP A 7 5.43 -8.25 0.17
C ASP A 7 6.49 -7.71 -0.80
N HIS A 8 6.51 -6.40 -0.94
CA HIS A 8 7.45 -5.69 -1.82
C HIS A 8 8.74 -5.27 -1.10
N GLY A 9 8.99 -5.76 0.11
CA GLY A 9 10.19 -5.45 0.87
C GLY A 9 10.29 -4.01 1.41
N LEU A 10 9.29 -3.15 1.18
CA LEU A 10 9.30 -1.73 1.57
C LEU A 10 8.36 -1.46 2.75
N LEU A 11 7.86 -2.51 3.40
CA LEU A 11 6.95 -2.46 4.53
C LEU A 11 7.68 -2.07 5.83
N ARG A 12 6.89 -1.68 6.82
CA ARG A 12 7.34 -1.47 8.20
C ARG A 12 7.80 -2.79 8.84
N GLN A 13 8.54 -2.68 9.92
CA GLN A 13 8.95 -3.84 10.71
C GLN A 13 7.74 -4.63 11.21
N GLY A 14 7.73 -5.93 10.93
CA GLY A 14 6.67 -6.86 11.34
C GLY A 14 5.33 -6.72 10.60
N GLU A 15 5.18 -5.75 9.70
CA GLU A 15 3.90 -5.47 9.05
C GLU A 15 3.43 -6.63 8.15
N ALA A 16 4.34 -7.29 7.44
CA ALA A 16 3.98 -8.43 6.60
C ALA A 16 3.37 -9.57 7.41
N GLU A 17 3.98 -9.94 8.53
CA GLU A 17 3.47 -10.99 9.42
C GLU A 17 2.17 -10.58 10.10
N GLN A 18 2.08 -9.33 10.54
CA GLN A 18 0.85 -8.80 11.12
C GLN A 18 -0.32 -8.87 10.14
N VAL A 19 -0.13 -8.39 8.90
CA VAL A 19 -1.19 -8.45 7.88
C VAL A 19 -1.63 -9.89 7.61
N LYS A 20 -0.69 -10.83 7.47
CA LYS A 20 -1.02 -12.24 7.27
C LYS A 20 -1.90 -12.78 8.39
N ASN A 21 -1.51 -12.54 9.64
CA ASN A 21 -2.21 -13.06 10.81
C ASN A 21 -3.58 -12.38 11.01
N ASP A 22 -3.61 -11.06 11.01
CA ASP A 22 -4.82 -10.28 11.30
C ASP A 22 -5.86 -10.42 10.19
N PHE A 23 -5.43 -10.44 8.91
CA PHE A 23 -6.34 -10.60 7.79
C PHE A 23 -7.02 -11.97 7.78
N VAL A 24 -6.23 -13.05 7.96
CA VAL A 24 -6.77 -14.41 7.99
C VAL A 24 -7.68 -14.60 9.21
N ALA A 25 -7.29 -14.08 10.38
CA ALA A 25 -8.10 -14.16 11.59
C ALA A 25 -9.42 -13.40 11.46
N ALA A 26 -9.41 -12.22 10.82
CA ALA A 26 -10.60 -11.37 10.68
C ALA A 26 -11.55 -11.85 9.58
N THR A 27 -11.05 -12.44 8.51
CA THR A 27 -11.85 -12.75 7.32
C THR A 27 -12.09 -14.23 7.08
N GLY A 28 -11.24 -15.11 7.62
CA GLY A 28 -11.23 -16.54 7.32
C GLY A 28 -10.89 -16.86 5.83
N ALA A 29 -10.42 -15.87 5.07
CA ALA A 29 -10.14 -16.03 3.65
C ALA A 29 -8.74 -16.60 3.42
N ASP A 30 -8.61 -17.40 2.35
CA ASP A 30 -7.30 -17.84 1.88
C ASP A 30 -6.50 -16.65 1.34
N LEU A 31 -5.29 -16.48 1.85
CA LEU A 31 -4.37 -15.41 1.47
C LEU A 31 -3.17 -15.98 0.73
N VAL A 32 -3.03 -15.61 -0.52
CA VAL A 32 -1.82 -15.86 -1.31
C VAL A 32 -0.80 -14.78 -0.98
N VAL A 33 0.37 -15.17 -0.51
CA VAL A 33 1.47 -14.24 -0.24
C VAL A 33 2.48 -14.31 -1.37
N ALA A 34 2.73 -13.18 -2.02
CA ALA A 34 3.77 -13.01 -3.03
C ALA A 34 4.92 -12.21 -2.42
N ASP A 35 6.03 -12.88 -2.10
CA ASP A 35 7.27 -12.21 -1.72
C ASP A 35 8.03 -11.81 -2.98
N GLU A 36 8.03 -10.52 -3.26
CA GLU A 36 8.68 -9.91 -4.42
C GLU A 36 9.71 -8.85 -3.99
N SER A 37 10.18 -8.93 -2.74
CA SER A 37 11.07 -7.93 -2.13
C SER A 37 12.30 -7.62 -3.00
N GLN A 38 12.93 -8.64 -3.57
CA GLN A 38 14.11 -8.46 -4.42
C GLN A 38 13.76 -7.76 -5.74
N ARG A 39 12.63 -8.12 -6.36
CA ARG A 39 12.15 -7.48 -7.60
C ARG A 39 11.99 -5.97 -7.44
N PHE A 40 11.36 -5.54 -6.35
CA PHE A 40 11.16 -4.11 -6.10
C PHE A 40 12.47 -3.39 -5.78
N LEU A 41 13.38 -3.99 -5.01
CA LEU A 41 14.70 -3.44 -4.73
C LEU A 41 15.52 -3.28 -6.01
N ASP A 42 15.56 -4.29 -6.87
CA ASP A 42 16.26 -4.24 -8.14
C ASP A 42 15.71 -3.15 -9.07
N ALA A 43 14.39 -3.02 -9.13
CA ALA A 43 13.73 -1.98 -9.93
C ALA A 43 14.00 -0.54 -9.41
N LEU A 44 14.32 -0.39 -8.13
CA LEU A 44 14.61 0.90 -7.48
C LEU A 44 16.11 1.22 -7.45
N ALA A 45 17.00 0.34 -7.91
CA ALA A 45 18.44 0.55 -7.88
C ALA A 45 18.81 1.84 -8.64
N GLY A 46 19.59 2.72 -8.00
CA GLY A 46 20.01 4.00 -8.55
C GLY A 46 18.91 5.08 -8.64
N VAL A 47 17.67 4.79 -8.23
CA VAL A 47 16.54 5.75 -8.33
C VAL A 47 16.48 6.61 -7.09
N THR A 48 16.63 7.92 -7.26
CA THR A 48 16.62 8.88 -6.15
C THR A 48 15.37 9.76 -6.13
N ASP A 49 14.79 10.05 -7.30
CA ASP A 49 13.60 10.90 -7.43
C ASP A 49 12.34 10.24 -6.86
N PRO A 50 11.63 10.92 -5.92
CA PRO A 50 10.46 10.32 -5.25
C PRO A 50 9.31 9.96 -6.19
N GLU A 51 9.09 10.77 -7.23
CA GLU A 51 8.00 10.53 -8.17
C GLU A 51 8.32 9.32 -9.07
N THR A 52 9.57 9.20 -9.50
CA THR A 52 10.04 8.04 -10.24
C THR A 52 9.92 6.76 -9.40
N LYS A 53 10.27 6.82 -8.11
CA LYS A 53 10.07 5.70 -7.17
C LYS A 53 8.60 5.26 -7.12
N ARG A 54 7.66 6.22 -6.97
CA ARG A 54 6.22 5.91 -6.93
C ARG A 54 5.74 5.22 -8.20
N LYS A 55 6.14 5.72 -9.37
CA LYS A 55 5.77 5.13 -10.66
C LYS A 55 6.31 3.73 -10.83
N ILE A 56 7.56 3.50 -10.47
CA ILE A 56 8.19 2.17 -10.54
C ILE A 56 7.44 1.21 -9.60
N ILE A 57 7.25 1.58 -8.34
CA ILE A 57 6.58 0.73 -7.35
C ILE A 57 5.16 0.41 -7.78
N GLY A 58 4.39 1.40 -8.25
CA GLY A 58 3.03 1.19 -8.73
C GLY A 58 2.99 0.23 -9.92
N ARG A 59 3.88 0.39 -10.89
CA ARG A 59 4.00 -0.51 -12.04
C ARG A 59 4.36 -1.93 -11.61
N GLU A 60 5.39 -2.12 -10.80
CA GLU A 60 5.81 -3.45 -10.35
C GLU A 60 4.72 -4.13 -9.52
N PHE A 61 3.96 -3.37 -8.74
CA PHE A 61 2.84 -3.89 -7.96
C PHE A 61 1.77 -4.52 -8.87
N ILE A 62 1.37 -3.81 -9.93
CA ILE A 62 0.39 -4.33 -10.90
C ILE A 62 0.94 -5.54 -11.65
N ARG A 63 2.21 -5.49 -12.10
CA ARG A 63 2.83 -6.64 -12.77
C ARG A 63 2.90 -7.87 -11.86
N THR A 64 3.14 -7.68 -10.57
CA THR A 64 3.05 -8.76 -9.59
C THR A 64 1.65 -9.36 -9.52
N PHE A 65 0.60 -8.54 -9.49
CA PHE A 65 -0.78 -9.05 -9.52
C PHE A 65 -1.08 -9.83 -10.80
N GLU A 66 -0.66 -9.33 -11.96
CA GLU A 66 -0.82 -10.05 -13.24
C GLU A 66 -0.10 -11.40 -13.23
N ASP A 67 1.13 -11.44 -12.70
CA ASP A 67 1.92 -12.68 -12.63
C ASP A 67 1.31 -13.68 -11.62
N VAL A 68 0.80 -13.21 -10.49
CA VAL A 68 0.07 -14.05 -9.53
C VAL A 68 -1.23 -14.56 -10.15
N ALA A 69 -2.00 -13.69 -10.81
CA ALA A 69 -3.21 -14.08 -11.50
C ALA A 69 -2.95 -15.17 -12.56
N LYS A 70 -1.90 -15.03 -13.38
CA LYS A 70 -1.51 -16.06 -14.36
C LYS A 70 -1.16 -17.40 -13.70
N ARG A 71 -0.46 -17.37 -12.55
CA ARG A 71 -0.11 -18.57 -11.78
C ARG A 71 -1.35 -19.28 -11.20
N LEU A 72 -2.34 -18.51 -10.75
CA LEU A 72 -3.57 -19.02 -10.15
C LEU A 72 -4.59 -19.47 -11.23
N ASN A 73 -4.48 -18.92 -12.42
CA ASN A 73 -5.44 -19.06 -13.53
C ASN A 73 -5.32 -20.34 -14.35
N ALA A 74 -4.60 -21.37 -13.88
CA ALA A 74 -4.52 -22.62 -14.63
C ALA A 74 -5.91 -23.18 -14.98
N ASP A 75 -6.95 -22.87 -14.19
CA ASP A 75 -8.31 -23.43 -14.33
C ASP A 75 -9.45 -22.39 -14.54
N GLN A 76 -9.27 -21.12 -14.14
CA GLN A 76 -10.31 -20.08 -14.29
C GLN A 76 -9.71 -18.67 -14.49
N PRO A 77 -10.12 -17.90 -15.52
CA PRO A 77 -9.61 -16.55 -15.73
C PRO A 77 -10.02 -15.61 -14.59
N ILE A 78 -9.07 -14.76 -14.14
CA ILE A 78 -9.35 -13.66 -13.22
C ILE A 78 -9.50 -12.40 -14.07
N ASP A 79 -10.73 -11.88 -14.14
CA ASP A 79 -11.11 -10.76 -15.00
C ASP A 79 -11.19 -9.43 -14.22
N PHE A 80 -11.26 -9.50 -12.89
CA PHE A 80 -11.54 -8.35 -12.04
C PHE A 80 -10.46 -8.15 -10.98
N LEU A 81 -10.10 -6.88 -10.76
CA LEU A 81 -9.28 -6.42 -9.64
C LEU A 81 -10.13 -5.58 -8.69
N VAL A 82 -10.24 -5.99 -7.43
CA VAL A 82 -10.90 -5.19 -6.40
C VAL A 82 -9.93 -4.14 -5.90
N GLN A 83 -10.34 -2.86 -5.94
CA GLN A 83 -9.54 -1.72 -5.51
C GLN A 83 -10.27 -0.89 -4.48
N GLY A 84 -9.55 -0.48 -3.43
CA GLY A 84 -10.08 0.33 -2.33
C GLY A 84 -10.07 1.84 -2.60
N THR A 85 -10.42 2.27 -3.82
CA THR A 85 -10.55 3.68 -4.19
C THR A 85 -11.60 4.36 -3.33
N LEU A 86 -11.29 5.54 -2.79
CA LEU A 86 -12.21 6.38 -2.03
C LEU A 86 -12.67 7.59 -2.85
N TYR A 87 -13.77 8.25 -2.41
CA TYR A 87 -14.33 9.41 -3.10
C TYR A 87 -13.31 10.56 -3.30
N PRO A 88 -12.47 10.94 -2.32
CA PRO A 88 -11.43 11.93 -2.53
C PRO A 88 -10.45 11.58 -3.68
N ASP A 89 -10.09 10.30 -3.80
CA ASP A 89 -9.19 9.83 -4.89
C ASP A 89 -9.82 10.09 -6.27
N VAL A 90 -11.16 9.91 -6.37
CA VAL A 90 -11.92 10.15 -7.61
C VAL A 90 -11.95 11.63 -7.95
N VAL A 91 -12.21 12.49 -6.97
CA VAL A 91 -12.28 13.95 -7.16
C VAL A 91 -10.92 14.52 -7.56
N GLU A 92 -9.85 14.08 -6.91
CA GLU A 92 -8.50 14.53 -7.20
C GLU A 92 -7.99 14.05 -8.58
N SER A 93 -8.42 12.86 -9.02
CA SER A 93 -8.07 12.34 -10.35
C SER A 93 -8.94 12.91 -11.48
N GLY A 94 -10.13 13.41 -11.19
CA GLY A 94 -11.09 13.97 -12.16
C GLY A 94 -10.96 15.47 -12.45
N GLY A 95 -10.12 16.20 -11.71
CA GLY A 95 -9.96 17.66 -11.83
C GLY A 95 -9.22 18.10 -13.11
N GLY A 96 -9.81 19.10 -13.80
CA GLY A 96 -9.44 19.63 -15.12
C GLY A 96 -7.98 20.07 -15.35
N GLU A 97 -7.71 20.79 -16.44
CA GLU A 97 -6.40 21.10 -17.06
C GLU A 97 -5.23 21.56 -16.16
N GLY A 98 -5.44 21.81 -14.85
CA GLY A 98 -4.39 22.14 -13.87
C GLY A 98 -3.98 20.99 -12.93
N ALA A 99 -4.68 19.85 -12.94
CA ALA A 99 -4.50 18.75 -12.01
C ALA A 99 -3.51 17.67 -12.49
N ALA A 100 -2.81 17.89 -13.58
CA ALA A 100 -1.93 16.88 -14.21
C ALA A 100 -0.78 16.39 -13.32
N ASN A 101 -0.38 17.15 -12.30
CA ASN A 101 0.73 16.80 -11.41
C ASN A 101 0.30 16.07 -10.12
N ILE A 102 -1.01 15.95 -9.84
CA ILE A 102 -1.51 15.33 -8.61
C ILE A 102 -1.89 13.86 -8.84
N LYS A 103 -2.03 13.46 -10.10
CA LYS A 103 -2.56 12.15 -10.52
C LYS A 103 -1.73 10.92 -10.14
N SER A 104 -0.47 11.08 -9.77
CA SER A 104 0.42 9.94 -9.50
C SER A 104 0.36 9.42 -8.06
N HIS A 105 -0.37 10.11 -7.16
CA HIS A 105 -0.38 9.78 -5.74
C HIS A 105 -1.52 8.85 -5.32
N HIS A 106 -2.55 8.72 -6.15
CA HIS A 106 -3.73 7.92 -5.87
C HIS A 106 -3.76 6.70 -6.80
N ASN A 107 -4.27 5.59 -6.29
CA ASN A 107 -4.34 4.30 -6.99
C ASN A 107 -4.91 4.40 -8.42
N VAL A 108 -5.79 5.38 -8.67
CA VAL A 108 -6.45 5.59 -9.99
C VAL A 108 -5.46 6.14 -11.04
N GLY A 109 -4.44 6.90 -10.63
CA GLY A 109 -3.46 7.50 -11.56
C GLY A 109 -2.16 6.71 -11.72
N GLY A 110 -1.95 5.66 -10.90
CA GLY A 110 -0.74 4.83 -10.94
C GLY A 110 -0.91 3.50 -11.68
N LEU A 111 -2.13 3.19 -12.15
CA LEU A 111 -2.37 1.98 -12.92
C LEU A 111 -1.81 2.12 -14.34
N PRO A 112 -1.18 1.06 -14.88
CA PRO A 112 -0.74 1.04 -16.27
C PRO A 112 -1.91 1.16 -17.25
N ASP A 113 -1.70 1.82 -18.38
CA ASP A 113 -2.72 1.97 -19.44
C ASP A 113 -3.11 0.61 -20.08
N ASP A 114 -2.25 -0.40 -19.95
CA ASP A 114 -2.42 -1.75 -20.48
C ASP A 114 -2.94 -2.76 -19.43
N LEU A 115 -3.61 -2.28 -18.37
CA LEU A 115 -4.18 -3.11 -17.33
C LEU A 115 -5.10 -4.19 -17.90
N GLN A 116 -4.85 -5.44 -17.53
CA GLN A 116 -5.60 -6.62 -18.02
C GLN A 116 -6.90 -6.90 -17.24
N PHE A 117 -7.15 -6.15 -16.14
CA PHE A 117 -8.30 -6.37 -15.25
C PHE A 117 -9.36 -5.28 -15.40
N SER A 118 -10.62 -5.65 -15.26
CA SER A 118 -11.71 -4.70 -14.98
C SER A 118 -11.71 -4.34 -13.50
N LEU A 119 -11.87 -3.06 -13.16
CA LEU A 119 -11.85 -2.61 -11.76
C LEU A 119 -13.22 -2.80 -11.09
N VAL A 120 -13.17 -3.24 -9.84
CA VAL A 120 -14.32 -3.25 -8.91
C VAL A 120 -13.96 -2.38 -7.72
N GLU A 121 -14.64 -1.26 -7.55
CA GLU A 121 -14.31 -0.20 -6.58
C GLU A 121 -15.48 0.01 -5.58
N PRO A 122 -15.65 -0.87 -4.60
CA PRO A 122 -16.84 -0.86 -3.73
C PRO A 122 -16.91 0.35 -2.79
N LEU A 123 -15.78 1.03 -2.54
CA LEU A 123 -15.71 2.18 -1.63
C LEU A 123 -15.66 3.53 -2.36
N ARG A 124 -15.81 3.55 -3.69
CA ARG A 124 -15.61 4.72 -4.57
C ARG A 124 -16.41 5.97 -4.18
N THR A 125 -17.55 5.78 -3.53
CA THR A 125 -18.44 6.88 -3.13
C THR A 125 -18.30 7.28 -1.67
N LEU A 126 -17.40 6.64 -0.92
CA LEU A 126 -17.23 6.85 0.51
C LEU A 126 -16.03 7.74 0.81
N PHE A 127 -16.17 8.57 1.85
CA PHE A 127 -15.05 9.21 2.50
C PHE A 127 -14.33 8.24 3.44
N LYS A 128 -13.12 8.60 3.88
CA LYS A 128 -12.28 7.72 4.68
C LYS A 128 -12.87 7.36 6.05
N ASP A 129 -13.57 8.29 6.68
CA ASP A 129 -14.27 8.08 7.94
C ASP A 129 -15.49 7.17 7.76
N GLU A 130 -16.24 7.31 6.66
CA GLU A 130 -17.34 6.41 6.31
C GLU A 130 -16.83 4.99 6.03
N ALA A 131 -15.73 4.85 5.29
CA ALA A 131 -15.09 3.54 5.05
C ALA A 131 -14.62 2.88 6.36
N ARG A 132 -14.13 3.67 7.33
CA ARG A 132 -13.80 3.19 8.68
C ARG A 132 -15.02 2.71 9.44
N ALA A 133 -16.11 3.46 9.39
CA ALA A 133 -17.37 3.05 10.02
C ALA A 133 -17.88 1.72 9.43
N VAL A 134 -17.85 1.57 8.11
CA VAL A 134 -18.15 0.29 7.45
C VAL A 134 -17.24 -0.83 7.94
N GLY A 135 -15.93 -0.57 8.07
CA GLY A 135 -14.98 -1.56 8.57
C GLY A 135 -15.33 -2.05 9.98
N LEU A 136 -15.71 -1.14 10.88
CA LEU A 136 -16.15 -1.49 12.24
C LEU A 136 -17.45 -2.30 12.23
N GLU A 137 -18.43 -1.92 11.43
CA GLU A 137 -19.69 -2.66 11.27
C GLU A 137 -19.48 -4.07 10.69
N LEU A 138 -18.46 -4.25 9.86
CA LEU A 138 -18.04 -5.57 9.34
C LEU A 138 -17.20 -6.38 10.35
N GLY A 139 -16.93 -5.86 11.54
CA GLY A 139 -16.21 -6.56 12.60
C GLY A 139 -14.68 -6.51 12.47
N LEU A 140 -14.13 -5.59 11.69
CA LEU A 140 -12.67 -5.42 11.65
C LEU A 140 -12.15 -4.89 13.01
N PRO A 141 -11.00 -5.40 13.48
CA PRO A 141 -10.38 -4.90 14.71
C PRO A 141 -10.08 -3.41 14.66
N GLU A 142 -10.30 -2.70 15.77
CA GLU A 142 -10.05 -1.26 15.86
C GLU A 142 -8.62 -0.87 15.47
N ASP A 143 -7.63 -1.69 15.81
CA ASP A 143 -6.22 -1.43 15.49
C ASP A 143 -5.95 -1.44 13.98
N ILE A 144 -6.72 -2.21 13.21
CA ILE A 144 -6.67 -2.17 11.74
C ILE A 144 -7.36 -0.91 11.23
N VAL A 145 -8.57 -0.62 11.71
CA VAL A 145 -9.41 0.49 11.24
C VAL A 145 -8.77 1.85 11.52
N TRP A 146 -8.18 2.01 12.71
CA TRP A 146 -7.58 3.27 13.17
C TRP A 146 -6.08 3.35 12.94
N ARG A 147 -5.51 2.40 12.22
CA ARG A 147 -4.10 2.42 11.85
C ARG A 147 -3.72 3.75 11.20
N GLN A 148 -2.59 4.33 11.63
CA GLN A 148 -2.06 5.54 11.01
C GLN A 148 -1.79 5.31 9.52
N PRO A 149 -2.07 6.31 8.65
CA PRO A 149 -1.83 6.21 7.23
C PRO A 149 -0.38 5.81 6.91
N PHE A 150 -0.25 4.84 6.00
CA PHE A 150 1.03 4.42 5.48
C PHE A 150 0.95 4.44 3.94
N PRO A 151 1.90 5.09 3.26
CA PRO A 151 1.82 5.25 1.82
C PRO A 151 1.99 3.92 1.09
N GLY A 152 1.30 3.75 -0.05
CA GLY A 152 1.42 2.57 -0.91
C GLY A 152 2.86 2.23 -1.30
N PRO A 153 3.73 3.20 -1.66
CA PRO A 153 5.15 2.97 -1.91
C PRO A 153 5.97 2.59 -0.66
N GLY A 154 5.36 2.46 0.50
CA GLY A 154 6.03 2.05 1.72
C GLY A 154 7.10 3.01 2.19
N LEU A 155 8.16 2.47 2.78
CA LEU A 155 9.29 3.24 3.28
C LEU A 155 10.18 3.84 2.18
N ALA A 156 10.07 3.38 0.93
CA ALA A 156 10.93 3.86 -0.16
C ALA A 156 10.85 5.37 -0.38
N ILE A 157 9.67 5.98 -0.22
CA ILE A 157 9.50 7.43 -0.37
C ILE A 157 9.89 8.23 0.87
N ARG A 158 10.19 7.55 1.97
CA ARG A 158 10.71 8.14 3.21
C ARG A 158 12.25 8.05 3.29
N ILE A 159 12.89 7.54 2.24
CA ILE A 159 14.35 7.56 2.07
C ILE A 159 14.68 8.63 1.03
N ILE A 160 15.37 9.68 1.46
CA ILE A 160 15.91 10.70 0.56
C ILE A 160 17.16 10.12 -0.12
N GLY A 161 17.16 10.07 -1.44
CA GLY A 161 18.21 9.40 -2.21
C GLY A 161 17.86 7.95 -2.58
N GLU A 162 18.85 7.13 -2.83
CA GLU A 162 18.69 5.73 -3.26
C GLU A 162 18.11 4.84 -2.16
N VAL A 163 17.30 3.86 -2.56
CA VAL A 163 16.74 2.84 -1.66
C VAL A 163 17.66 1.61 -1.70
N THR A 164 18.25 1.30 -0.56
CA THR A 164 19.06 0.08 -0.38
C THR A 164 18.51 -0.74 0.79
N ALA A 165 18.83 -2.02 0.84
CA ALA A 165 18.43 -2.90 1.94
C ALA A 165 18.91 -2.38 3.30
N GLU A 166 20.15 -1.88 3.37
CA GLU A 166 20.72 -1.31 4.59
C GLU A 166 19.96 -0.06 5.06
N ARG A 167 19.67 0.86 4.13
CA ARG A 167 18.93 2.09 4.45
C ARG A 167 17.49 1.82 4.86
N LEU A 168 16.87 0.83 4.24
CA LEU A 168 15.55 0.36 4.65
C LEU A 168 15.55 -0.19 6.06
N GLU A 169 16.55 -0.98 6.43
CA GLU A 169 16.64 -1.56 7.78
C GLU A 169 16.83 -0.49 8.85
N VAL A 170 17.70 0.50 8.60
CA VAL A 170 17.86 1.65 9.49
C VAL A 170 16.53 2.39 9.68
N LEU A 171 15.83 2.66 8.57
CA LEU A 171 14.55 3.38 8.62
C LEU A 171 13.45 2.55 9.30
N ARG A 172 13.39 1.24 9.05
CA ARG A 172 12.43 0.33 9.72
C ARG A 172 12.60 0.35 11.23
N THR A 173 13.83 0.23 11.69
CA THR A 173 14.15 0.25 13.11
C THR A 173 13.78 1.58 13.75
N ALA A 174 14.14 2.70 13.13
CA ALA A 174 13.79 4.04 13.60
C ALA A 174 12.26 4.28 13.62
N ASP A 175 11.54 3.85 12.58
CA ASP A 175 10.07 3.94 12.53
C ASP A 175 9.42 3.06 13.60
N ALA A 176 9.95 1.88 13.88
CA ALA A 176 9.45 0.98 14.91
C ALA A 176 9.58 1.58 16.31
N ILE A 177 10.77 2.09 16.67
CA ILE A 177 11.04 2.77 17.94
C ILE A 177 10.11 3.98 18.09
N THR A 178 9.99 4.80 17.05
CA THR A 178 9.12 6.00 17.09
C THR A 178 7.66 5.63 17.34
N ARG A 179 7.14 4.56 16.70
CA ARG A 179 5.77 4.10 16.92
C ARG A 179 5.56 3.55 18.33
N GLU A 180 6.53 2.81 18.85
CA GLU A 180 6.48 2.26 20.21
C GLU A 180 6.41 3.40 21.24
N GLU A 181 7.27 4.40 21.13
CA GLU A 181 7.28 5.58 22.02
C GLU A 181 5.99 6.41 21.90
N MET A 182 5.46 6.57 20.68
CA MET A 182 4.18 7.25 20.45
C MET A 182 3.02 6.51 21.10
N GLY A 183 2.99 5.19 21.02
CA GLY A 183 2.00 4.34 21.68
C GLY A 183 2.12 4.42 23.20
N ALA A 184 3.33 4.28 23.74
CA ALA A 184 3.59 4.38 25.18
C ALA A 184 3.18 5.75 25.76
N ALA A 185 3.33 6.82 24.99
CA ALA A 185 2.88 8.16 25.36
C ALA A 185 1.37 8.42 25.13
N GLY A 186 0.61 7.48 24.59
CA GLY A 186 -0.80 7.64 24.24
C GLY A 186 -1.05 8.73 23.19
N LEU A 187 -0.10 8.90 22.25
CA LEU A 187 -0.14 9.90 21.20
C LEU A 187 -0.55 9.32 19.83
N ASP A 188 -0.57 8.01 19.69
CA ASP A 188 -0.86 7.28 18.46
C ASP A 188 -2.23 7.64 17.85
N ARG A 189 -3.24 7.93 18.69
CA ARG A 189 -4.58 8.38 18.29
C ARG A 189 -4.77 9.89 18.29
N LYS A 190 -3.83 10.65 18.84
CA LYS A 190 -3.90 12.13 18.93
C LYS A 190 -3.16 12.82 17.79
N VAL A 191 -2.15 12.17 17.26
CA VAL A 191 -1.32 12.68 16.17
C VAL A 191 -1.73 11.99 14.87
N TRP A 192 -2.06 12.78 13.86
CA TRP A 192 -2.51 12.27 12.56
C TRP A 192 -1.47 11.37 11.88
N GLN A 193 -0.21 11.81 11.88
CA GLN A 193 0.93 11.06 11.35
C GLN A 193 2.21 11.47 12.07
N CYS A 194 3.11 10.50 12.26
CA CYS A 194 4.47 10.73 12.72
C CYS A 194 5.44 10.02 11.77
N PRO A 195 5.73 10.59 10.58
CA PRO A 195 6.61 9.96 9.60
C PRO A 195 8.07 10.09 10.02
N VAL A 196 8.78 8.97 10.03
CA VAL A 196 10.24 8.96 10.12
C VAL A 196 10.80 9.00 8.71
N VAL A 197 11.79 9.86 8.47
CA VAL A 197 12.43 10.07 7.17
C VAL A 197 13.93 9.90 7.32
N LEU A 198 14.53 9.08 6.47
CA LEU A 198 15.98 8.90 6.40
C LEU A 198 16.57 9.90 5.40
N LEU A 199 17.39 10.79 5.92
CA LEU A 199 18.13 11.76 5.09
C LEU A 199 19.39 11.13 4.49
N SER A 200 19.91 11.76 3.45
CA SER A 200 21.16 11.36 2.79
C SER A 200 22.39 11.73 3.61
#